data_e6b39d72844146819c749bcea1dd341e
#
_entry.id   e6b39d72844146819c749bcea1dd341e
#
_cell.length_a   1.000
_cell.length_b   1.000
_cell.length_c   1.000
_cell.angle_alpha   90.00
_cell.angle_beta   90.00
_cell.angle_gamma   90.00
#
_symmetry.space_group_name_H-M   'P 1'
#
loop_
_entity.id
_entity.type
_entity.pdbx_description
1 polymer ?
#
loop_
_entity_poly.entity_id
_entity_poly.type
_entity_poly.pdbx_seq_one_letter_code
_entity_poly.pdbx_strand_id
1 'polypeptide(L)'
;MNDFKDKVVYQIYPKSFMDSNGDGFGDLKGVTAKLDYLADLGVDYLWLTPFFPSPQRDNGYDVADYRAVDPRYGTMEDLEELIREADRRGIGLMLDMVFNHTSTEHEWFKKALAGDKKYQDYYIFKDGTPDCYPTNWVSKFGGPAWEYVPCLGKWYLHLYDVMQADLNWENPAVRKEMADILRFWKAKGIKGFRFDVINVISKPEFYEDDYEGDGRRFYTDGRNVHKYLKELVAAGGIDGMITVGEMSSTTLENCIGYTAEGNHELTMCFNFHHLKVDYKDGQKWELREPDYLAMKKLFQTWQEGMQAHGGWNALFWCNHDQPRAVSRFGSDTTYWKESAEMLAVAIHFMRGTPYIYQGEELGMTNPHFTKIEQYRDVESRNYYRILREQGKTEAETLDIIAQRSRDDSRTPMQWDASENAGFTTGTPWIGIADNYKAINAAAQMDAPDSIRSFYKTLVALRKKMPVISAGKIEFLYPDNADLLAYRRYDGETELLVLCNLREREIAKPLPVGWTDAEKLLGNYPDTADTLRPYECVVLKK
;
A
#
# COMPACT_ATOMS: atom_id res chain seq x y z
N MET A 1 13.03 -1.14 22.94
CA MET A 1 12.46 -0.65 21.67
C MET A 1 12.32 -1.85 20.75
N ASN A 2 11.12 -2.11 20.23
CA ASN A 2 10.99 -3.13 19.21
C ASN A 2 11.75 -2.64 17.98
N ASP A 3 12.77 -3.37 17.56
CA ASP A 3 13.57 -3.02 16.40
C ASP A 3 12.80 -3.40 15.14
N PHE A 4 12.04 -2.45 14.58
CA PHE A 4 11.28 -2.64 13.34
C PHE A 4 12.15 -2.42 12.09
N LYS A 5 13.40 -1.97 12.25
CA LYS A 5 14.27 -1.56 11.15
C LYS A 5 14.75 -2.74 10.30
N ASP A 6 14.90 -3.91 10.90
CA ASP A 6 15.30 -5.14 10.21
C ASP A 6 14.10 -5.96 9.68
N LYS A 7 12.87 -5.56 10.00
CA LYS A 7 11.66 -6.29 9.65
C LYS A 7 11.29 -6.14 8.18
N VAL A 8 10.57 -7.15 7.69
CA VAL A 8 9.94 -7.19 6.36
C VAL A 8 8.46 -7.51 6.55
N VAL A 9 7.60 -6.72 5.93
CA VAL A 9 6.16 -6.90 5.99
C VAL A 9 5.65 -7.47 4.67
N TYR A 10 4.78 -8.45 4.71
CA TYR A 10 4.07 -8.97 3.55
C TYR A 10 2.60 -8.54 3.62
N GLN A 11 2.13 -7.87 2.59
CA GLN A 11 0.74 -7.44 2.51
C GLN A 11 -0.12 -8.50 1.87
N ILE A 12 -1.18 -8.88 2.56
CA ILE A 12 -2.21 -9.80 2.07
C ILE A 12 -3.50 -9.03 1.81
N TYR A 13 -4.06 -9.22 0.64
CA TYR A 13 -5.43 -8.88 0.28
C TYR A 13 -6.29 -10.15 0.43
N PRO A 14 -6.92 -10.38 1.60
CA PRO A 14 -7.49 -11.68 1.96
C PRO A 14 -8.44 -12.22 0.90
N LYS A 15 -9.28 -11.35 0.34
CA LYS A 15 -10.27 -11.67 -0.70
C LYS A 15 -9.69 -12.36 -1.94
N SER A 16 -8.39 -12.17 -2.23
CA SER A 16 -7.69 -12.71 -3.39
C SER A 16 -6.47 -13.55 -3.02
N PHE A 17 -6.30 -13.95 -1.77
CA PHE A 17 -5.11 -14.69 -1.36
C PHE A 17 -5.27 -16.20 -1.52
N MET A 18 -6.23 -16.80 -0.82
CA MET A 18 -6.56 -18.23 -0.92
C MET A 18 -7.98 -18.48 -0.42
N ASP A 19 -8.78 -19.13 -1.22
CA ASP A 19 -10.12 -19.59 -0.89
C ASP A 19 -10.07 -21.03 -0.36
N SER A 20 -10.48 -21.24 0.87
CA SER A 20 -10.46 -22.55 1.52
C SER A 20 -11.78 -23.32 1.42
N ASN A 21 -12.88 -22.64 1.07
CA ASN A 21 -14.23 -23.18 1.11
C ASN A 21 -14.88 -23.34 -0.28
N GLY A 22 -14.29 -22.78 -1.34
CA GLY A 22 -14.72 -22.91 -2.73
C GLY A 22 -15.84 -21.95 -3.13
N ASP A 23 -16.05 -20.85 -2.40
CA ASP A 23 -17.08 -19.86 -2.72
C ASP A 23 -16.60 -18.75 -3.69
N GLY A 24 -15.33 -18.75 -4.04
CA GLY A 24 -14.70 -17.80 -4.96
C GLY A 24 -14.06 -16.59 -4.28
N PHE A 25 -14.12 -16.50 -2.95
CA PHE A 25 -13.47 -15.48 -2.15
C PHE A 25 -12.40 -16.09 -1.26
N GLY A 26 -11.25 -15.43 -1.18
CA GLY A 26 -10.22 -15.82 -0.21
C GLY A 26 -10.68 -15.54 1.22
N ASP A 27 -10.18 -16.33 2.16
CA ASP A 27 -10.61 -16.32 3.55
C ASP A 27 -9.44 -16.49 4.56
N LEU A 28 -9.72 -16.33 5.85
CA LEU A 28 -8.72 -16.42 6.91
C LEU A 28 -8.11 -17.82 7.05
N LYS A 29 -8.89 -18.88 6.81
CA LYS A 29 -8.38 -20.25 6.78
C LYS A 29 -7.43 -20.48 5.62
N GLY A 30 -7.73 -19.89 4.46
CA GLY A 30 -6.83 -19.87 3.31
C GLY A 30 -5.51 -19.18 3.63
N VAL A 31 -5.54 -18.05 4.35
CA VAL A 31 -4.31 -17.40 4.84
C VAL A 31 -3.55 -18.34 5.78
N THR A 32 -4.24 -18.97 6.74
CA THR A 32 -3.64 -19.92 7.69
C THR A 32 -2.96 -21.09 6.95
N ALA A 33 -3.60 -21.63 5.91
CA ALA A 33 -3.06 -22.74 5.12
C ALA A 33 -1.77 -22.38 4.34
N LYS A 34 -1.49 -21.09 4.14
CA LYS A 34 -0.32 -20.60 3.41
C LYS A 34 0.78 -20.01 4.30
N LEU A 35 0.66 -20.12 5.62
CA LEU A 35 1.65 -19.56 6.55
C LEU A 35 3.05 -20.18 6.39
N ASP A 36 3.16 -21.45 6.00
CA ASP A 36 4.48 -22.08 5.77
C ASP A 36 5.18 -21.49 4.54
N TYR A 37 4.44 -21.14 3.49
CA TYR A 37 4.95 -20.41 2.33
C TYR A 37 5.52 -19.04 2.72
N LEU A 38 4.82 -18.31 3.58
CA LEU A 38 5.21 -16.99 4.07
C LEU A 38 6.40 -17.07 5.04
N ALA A 39 6.41 -18.06 5.92
CA ALA A 39 7.53 -18.33 6.82
C ALA A 39 8.81 -18.70 6.05
N ASP A 40 8.69 -19.51 4.99
CA ASP A 40 9.82 -19.87 4.13
C ASP A 40 10.37 -18.66 3.35
N LEU A 41 9.50 -17.72 2.94
CA LEU A 41 9.94 -16.45 2.35
C LEU A 41 10.72 -15.59 3.38
N GLY A 42 10.46 -15.78 4.67
CA GLY A 42 11.19 -15.17 5.77
C GLY A 42 10.62 -13.83 6.24
N VAL A 43 9.37 -13.50 5.93
CA VAL A 43 8.72 -12.25 6.37
C VAL A 43 8.43 -12.25 7.88
N ASP A 44 8.36 -11.07 8.48
CA ASP A 44 8.18 -10.90 9.92
C ASP A 44 6.77 -10.52 10.31
N TYR A 45 6.05 -9.84 9.42
CA TYR A 45 4.68 -9.38 9.65
C TYR A 45 3.81 -9.64 8.43
N LEU A 46 2.53 -9.94 8.68
CA LEU A 46 1.48 -9.98 7.67
C LEU A 46 0.54 -8.81 7.89
N TRP A 47 0.49 -7.88 6.95
CA TRP A 47 -0.53 -6.85 6.91
C TRP A 47 -1.74 -7.37 6.14
N LEU A 48 -2.86 -7.55 6.85
CA LEU A 48 -4.15 -7.91 6.25
C LEU A 48 -4.93 -6.65 5.94
N THR A 49 -5.37 -6.48 4.68
CA THR A 49 -6.36 -5.44 4.35
C THR A 49 -7.70 -5.75 5.05
N PRO A 50 -8.64 -4.79 5.15
CA PRO A 50 -9.81 -4.95 6.01
C PRO A 50 -10.61 -6.22 5.70
N PHE A 51 -10.87 -7.00 6.74
CA PHE A 51 -11.73 -8.19 6.74
C PHE A 51 -12.94 -8.01 7.67
N PHE A 52 -13.20 -6.79 8.10
CA PHE A 52 -14.33 -6.42 8.96
C PHE A 52 -15.64 -6.48 8.18
N PRO A 53 -16.82 -6.64 8.86
CA PRO A 53 -18.11 -6.52 8.22
C PRO A 53 -18.22 -5.23 7.39
N SER A 54 -18.59 -5.40 6.13
CA SER A 54 -18.61 -4.33 5.13
C SER A 54 -19.62 -4.66 4.04
N PRO A 55 -20.39 -3.69 3.51
CA PRO A 55 -21.17 -3.89 2.30
C PRO A 55 -20.31 -4.07 1.04
N GLN A 56 -18.98 -3.95 1.16
CA GLN A 56 -17.99 -4.15 0.08
C GLN A 56 -18.13 -3.15 -1.09
N ARG A 57 -18.64 -1.97 -0.82
CA ARG A 57 -18.70 -0.92 -1.83
C ARG A 57 -17.31 -0.49 -2.28
N ASP A 58 -16.39 -0.39 -1.32
CA ASP A 58 -14.95 -0.15 -1.52
C ASP A 58 -14.13 -1.34 -1.00
N ASN A 59 -14.58 -2.56 -1.30
CA ASN A 59 -13.83 -3.81 -1.04
C ASN A 59 -13.30 -3.96 0.40
N GLY A 60 -14.08 -3.54 1.41
CA GLY A 60 -13.75 -3.67 2.83
C GLY A 60 -13.35 -2.36 3.50
N TYR A 61 -12.98 -1.31 2.75
CA TYR A 61 -12.66 0.00 3.30
C TYR A 61 -13.89 0.82 3.71
N ASP A 62 -15.09 0.30 3.49
CA ASP A 62 -16.37 0.77 3.99
C ASP A 62 -16.80 -0.08 5.21
N VAL A 63 -16.14 0.13 6.36
CA VAL A 63 -16.28 -0.69 7.57
C VAL A 63 -17.61 -0.45 8.27
N ALA A 64 -18.39 -1.52 8.51
CA ALA A 64 -19.68 -1.47 9.22
C ALA A 64 -19.57 -1.92 10.70
N ASP A 65 -18.55 -2.66 11.07
CA ASP A 65 -18.23 -3.04 12.47
C ASP A 65 -16.74 -3.31 12.61
N TYR A 66 -16.06 -2.55 13.47
CA TYR A 66 -14.61 -2.69 13.69
C TYR A 66 -14.21 -3.85 14.62
N ARG A 67 -15.14 -4.53 15.28
CA ARG A 67 -14.85 -5.54 16.30
C ARG A 67 -15.31 -6.95 15.93
N ALA A 68 -15.68 -7.15 14.66
CA ALA A 68 -16.13 -8.43 14.13
C ALA A 68 -15.35 -8.83 12.89
N VAL A 69 -15.40 -10.10 12.54
CA VAL A 69 -14.93 -10.65 11.27
C VAL A 69 -16.12 -10.74 10.32
N ASP A 70 -15.99 -10.27 9.09
CA ASP A 70 -17.03 -10.45 8.07
C ASP A 70 -17.19 -11.96 7.78
N PRO A 71 -18.41 -12.50 7.80
CA PRO A 71 -18.68 -13.93 7.57
C PRO A 71 -18.11 -14.47 6.24
N ARG A 72 -17.86 -13.61 5.25
CA ARG A 72 -17.20 -14.00 3.99
C ARG A 72 -15.74 -14.42 4.19
N TYR A 73 -15.06 -13.86 5.19
CA TYR A 73 -13.68 -14.18 5.50
C TYR A 73 -13.53 -15.24 6.59
N GLY A 74 -14.61 -15.60 7.28
CA GLY A 74 -14.61 -16.59 8.35
C GLY A 74 -15.20 -16.07 9.65
N THR A 75 -14.71 -16.61 10.76
CA THR A 75 -15.16 -16.30 12.12
C THR A 75 -14.07 -15.63 12.96
N MET A 76 -14.43 -15.19 14.17
CA MET A 76 -13.45 -14.68 15.12
C MET A 76 -12.48 -15.80 15.56
N GLU A 77 -12.97 -17.03 15.68
CA GLU A 77 -12.18 -18.21 16.02
C GLU A 77 -11.13 -18.52 14.92
N ASP A 78 -11.49 -18.36 13.65
CA ASP A 78 -10.57 -18.52 12.51
C ASP A 78 -9.46 -17.46 12.54
N LEU A 79 -9.78 -16.22 12.91
CA LEU A 79 -8.77 -15.17 13.12
C LEU A 79 -7.86 -15.48 14.30
N GLU A 80 -8.41 -15.91 15.43
CA GLU A 80 -7.62 -16.30 16.60
C GLU A 80 -6.71 -17.50 16.31
N GLU A 81 -7.15 -18.43 15.46
CA GLU A 81 -6.31 -19.51 14.95
C GLU A 81 -5.17 -18.97 14.09
N LEU A 82 -5.47 -18.08 13.15
CA LEU A 82 -4.46 -17.44 12.31
C LEU A 82 -3.41 -16.69 13.15
N ILE A 83 -3.83 -15.95 14.19
CA ILE A 83 -2.93 -15.26 15.12
C ILE A 83 -1.98 -16.28 15.80
N ARG A 84 -2.53 -17.37 16.34
CA ARG A 84 -1.72 -18.40 17.03
C ARG A 84 -0.74 -19.09 16.08
N GLU A 85 -1.19 -19.46 14.89
CA GLU A 85 -0.36 -20.17 13.91
C GLU A 85 0.72 -19.29 13.30
N ALA A 86 0.45 -18.00 13.10
CA ALA A 86 1.44 -17.01 12.68
C ALA A 86 2.50 -16.80 13.78
N ASP A 87 2.06 -16.62 15.04
CA ASP A 87 2.95 -16.41 16.21
C ASP A 87 3.89 -17.60 16.42
N ARG A 88 3.42 -18.86 16.23
CA ARG A 88 4.25 -20.07 16.25
C ARG A 88 5.39 -20.07 15.23
N ARG A 89 5.21 -19.37 14.12
CA ARG A 89 6.20 -19.20 13.04
C ARG A 89 7.04 -17.93 13.19
N GLY A 90 6.85 -17.19 14.28
CA GLY A 90 7.52 -15.91 14.52
C GLY A 90 7.00 -14.77 13.65
N ILE A 91 5.79 -14.88 13.11
CA ILE A 91 5.16 -13.88 12.25
C ILE A 91 4.09 -13.12 13.03
N GLY A 92 4.21 -11.79 13.09
CA GLY A 92 3.20 -10.92 13.69
C GLY A 92 2.08 -10.56 12.71
N LEU A 93 0.85 -10.41 13.21
CA LEU A 93 -0.22 -9.85 12.39
C LEU A 93 -0.34 -8.34 12.57
N MET A 94 -0.52 -7.63 11.47
CA MET A 94 -0.79 -6.19 11.39
C MET A 94 -2.17 -6.00 10.76
N LEU A 95 -3.06 -5.27 11.44
CA LEU A 95 -4.40 -4.98 10.93
C LEU A 95 -4.49 -3.58 10.31
N ASP A 96 -5.37 -3.47 9.34
CA ASP A 96 -5.68 -2.24 8.64
C ASP A 96 -6.83 -1.49 9.35
N MET A 97 -6.54 -0.30 9.85
CA MET A 97 -7.49 0.52 10.60
C MET A 97 -7.97 1.70 9.76
N VAL A 98 -9.21 1.61 9.28
CA VAL A 98 -9.88 2.64 8.50
C VAL A 98 -10.56 3.62 9.45
N PHE A 99 -9.83 4.63 9.92
CA PHE A 99 -10.29 5.51 10.99
C PHE A 99 -10.74 6.91 10.51
N ASN A 100 -10.59 7.22 9.22
CA ASN A 100 -11.10 8.47 8.68
C ASN A 100 -12.63 8.46 8.55
N HIS A 101 -13.23 7.32 8.24
CA HIS A 101 -14.67 7.18 7.92
C HIS A 101 -15.20 5.81 8.35
N THR A 102 -16.51 5.68 8.35
CA THR A 102 -17.20 4.38 8.45
C THR A 102 -18.07 4.16 7.22
N SER A 103 -18.52 2.91 7.01
CA SER A 103 -19.66 2.67 6.13
C SER A 103 -20.89 3.43 6.63
N THR A 104 -21.76 3.85 5.70
CA THR A 104 -23.12 4.32 6.05
C THR A 104 -23.98 3.20 6.64
N GLU A 105 -23.57 1.93 6.48
CA GLU A 105 -24.18 0.77 7.13
C GLU A 105 -23.69 0.55 8.58
N HIS A 106 -22.72 1.32 9.07
CA HIS A 106 -22.28 1.24 10.45
C HIS A 106 -23.41 1.65 11.42
N GLU A 107 -23.51 0.97 12.55
CA GLU A 107 -24.57 1.23 13.54
C GLU A 107 -24.60 2.71 14.00
N TRP A 108 -23.45 3.34 14.12
CA TRP A 108 -23.36 4.75 14.50
C TRP A 108 -24.02 5.66 13.47
N PHE A 109 -23.80 5.43 12.18
CA PHE A 109 -24.39 6.25 11.12
C PHE A 109 -25.90 6.01 11.02
N LYS A 110 -26.36 4.76 11.16
CA LYS A 110 -27.81 4.44 11.21
C LYS A 110 -28.51 5.15 12.38
N LYS A 111 -27.88 5.18 13.56
CA LYS A 111 -28.41 5.95 14.71
C LYS A 111 -28.41 7.45 14.45
N ALA A 112 -27.37 7.98 13.80
CA ALA A 112 -27.33 9.40 13.39
C ALA A 112 -28.48 9.75 12.46
N LEU A 113 -28.77 8.90 11.45
CA LEU A 113 -29.91 9.06 10.54
C LEU A 113 -31.26 8.94 11.26
N ALA A 114 -31.36 8.13 12.31
CA ALA A 114 -32.56 8.00 13.15
C ALA A 114 -32.76 9.21 14.08
N GLY A 115 -31.88 10.21 14.06
CA GLY A 115 -32.03 11.44 14.82
C GLY A 115 -31.29 11.48 16.15
N ASP A 116 -30.49 10.46 16.50
CA ASP A 116 -29.68 10.42 17.71
C ASP A 116 -28.56 11.45 17.63
N LYS A 117 -28.66 12.51 18.44
CA LYS A 117 -27.72 13.63 18.45
C LYS A 117 -26.30 13.24 18.81
N LYS A 118 -26.11 12.27 19.73
CA LYS A 118 -24.79 11.75 20.07
C LYS A 118 -24.08 11.21 18.82
N TYR A 119 -24.76 10.43 18.02
CA TYR A 119 -24.18 9.83 16.83
C TYR A 119 -24.16 10.77 15.62
N GLN A 120 -25.01 11.80 15.56
CA GLN A 120 -24.85 12.88 14.61
C GLN A 120 -23.52 13.63 14.84
N ASP A 121 -23.11 13.82 16.11
CA ASP A 121 -21.84 14.45 16.45
C ASP A 121 -20.60 13.56 16.18
N TYR A 122 -20.80 12.27 15.84
CA TYR A 122 -19.71 11.37 15.42
C TYR A 122 -19.27 11.60 13.98
N TYR A 123 -20.11 12.24 13.17
CA TYR A 123 -19.87 12.51 11.75
C TYR A 123 -19.87 14.00 11.46
N ILE A 124 -19.40 14.35 10.28
CA ILE A 124 -19.36 15.74 9.84
C ILE A 124 -20.65 16.04 9.07
N PHE A 125 -21.61 16.61 9.77
CA PHE A 125 -22.86 17.10 9.20
C PHE A 125 -22.88 18.62 9.09
N LYS A 126 -23.48 19.16 8.02
CA LYS A 126 -23.75 20.59 7.80
C LYS A 126 -25.23 20.78 7.45
N ASP A 127 -25.87 21.76 8.09
CA ASP A 127 -27.24 22.16 7.72
C ASP A 127 -27.23 22.75 6.31
N GLY A 128 -28.28 22.53 5.54
CA GLY A 128 -28.40 23.06 4.18
C GLY A 128 -29.63 22.59 3.43
N THR A 129 -29.75 23.02 2.18
CA THR A 129 -30.81 22.62 1.26
C THR A 129 -30.23 21.73 0.17
N PRO A 130 -31.02 20.88 -0.51
CA PRO A 130 -30.54 19.93 -1.51
C PRO A 130 -29.79 20.56 -2.70
N ASP A 131 -30.04 21.83 -2.95
CA ASP A 131 -29.48 22.53 -4.13
C ASP A 131 -28.20 23.33 -3.82
N CYS A 132 -27.70 23.27 -2.57
CA CYS A 132 -26.57 24.07 -2.14
C CYS A 132 -25.56 23.24 -1.33
N TYR A 133 -24.49 22.80 -1.97
CA TYR A 133 -23.40 22.08 -1.31
C TYR A 133 -22.71 22.95 -0.26
N PRO A 134 -22.30 22.41 0.90
CA PRO A 134 -21.54 23.14 1.91
C PRO A 134 -20.21 23.71 1.41
N THR A 135 -19.55 23.01 0.48
CA THR A 135 -18.35 23.46 -0.24
C THR A 135 -18.31 22.79 -1.62
N ASN A 136 -17.44 23.31 -2.50
CA ASN A 136 -17.19 22.74 -3.83
C ASN A 136 -16.19 21.58 -3.84
N TRP A 137 -15.89 20.97 -2.69
CA TRP A 137 -14.92 19.88 -2.60
C TRP A 137 -15.32 18.65 -3.42
N VAL A 138 -14.30 17.98 -3.96
CA VAL A 138 -14.45 16.81 -4.83
C VAL A 138 -14.02 15.56 -4.10
N SER A 139 -14.83 14.50 -4.20
CA SER A 139 -14.49 13.17 -3.70
C SER A 139 -13.27 12.60 -4.43
N LYS A 140 -12.44 11.81 -3.72
CA LYS A 140 -11.31 11.10 -4.31
C LYS A 140 -11.70 10.10 -5.41
N PHE A 141 -12.94 9.62 -5.37
CA PHE A 141 -13.52 8.71 -6.38
C PHE A 141 -14.38 9.43 -7.43
N GLY A 142 -14.30 10.76 -7.46
CA GLY A 142 -15.03 11.61 -8.40
C GLY A 142 -16.41 12.04 -7.90
N GLY A 143 -16.87 13.18 -8.38
CA GLY A 143 -18.12 13.81 -7.95
C GLY A 143 -17.99 14.64 -6.66
N PRO A 144 -19.10 15.21 -6.16
CA PRO A 144 -19.09 16.02 -4.94
C PRO A 144 -18.63 15.22 -3.71
N ALA A 145 -18.02 15.89 -2.73
CA ALA A 145 -17.64 15.30 -1.45
C ALA A 145 -18.75 15.38 -0.38
N TRP A 146 -19.95 15.80 -0.75
CA TRP A 146 -21.09 15.96 0.14
C TRP A 146 -22.32 15.26 -0.40
N GLU A 147 -23.06 14.57 0.49
CA GLU A 147 -24.33 13.91 0.18
C GLU A 147 -25.45 14.44 1.09
N TYR A 148 -26.61 14.74 0.50
CA TYR A 148 -27.74 15.30 1.23
C TYR A 148 -28.62 14.21 1.85
N VAL A 149 -28.98 14.40 3.12
CA VAL A 149 -29.87 13.52 3.89
C VAL A 149 -31.23 14.20 4.10
N PRO A 150 -32.24 13.91 3.28
CA PRO A 150 -33.53 14.62 3.34
C PRO A 150 -34.23 14.55 4.69
N CYS A 151 -34.16 13.40 5.37
CA CYS A 151 -34.82 13.21 6.68
C CYS A 151 -34.20 14.06 7.81
N LEU A 152 -32.95 14.53 7.65
CA LEU A 152 -32.28 15.39 8.60
C LEU A 152 -32.20 16.86 8.17
N GLY A 153 -32.42 17.16 6.89
CA GLY A 153 -32.15 18.49 6.32
C GLY A 153 -30.66 18.86 6.36
N LYS A 154 -29.78 17.89 6.20
CA LYS A 154 -28.34 18.05 6.37
C LYS A 154 -27.56 17.37 5.26
N TRP A 155 -26.35 17.86 5.02
CA TRP A 155 -25.30 17.23 4.23
C TRP A 155 -24.34 16.49 5.16
N TYR A 156 -23.83 15.31 4.75
CA TYR A 156 -22.64 14.71 5.38
C TYR A 156 -21.45 14.71 4.43
N LEU A 157 -20.27 14.80 5.02
CA LEU A 157 -19.01 14.74 4.28
C LEU A 157 -18.61 13.30 3.97
N HIS A 158 -18.17 13.05 2.74
CA HIS A 158 -17.52 11.82 2.31
C HIS A 158 -16.36 12.11 1.37
N LEU A 159 -15.13 12.00 1.85
CA LEU A 159 -13.94 12.26 1.02
C LEU A 159 -13.69 11.15 0.00
N TYR A 160 -14.32 9.98 0.16
CA TYR A 160 -14.23 8.80 -0.70
C TYR A 160 -15.60 8.44 -1.28
N ASP A 161 -16.02 7.16 -1.27
CA ASP A 161 -17.34 6.79 -1.78
C ASP A 161 -18.46 7.43 -0.95
N VAL A 162 -19.60 7.68 -1.59
CA VAL A 162 -20.80 8.19 -0.91
C VAL A 162 -21.22 7.31 0.29
N MET A 163 -20.88 6.04 0.30
CA MET A 163 -21.14 5.13 1.41
C MET A 163 -20.04 5.12 2.49
N GLN A 164 -19.10 6.06 2.45
CA GLN A 164 -17.98 6.18 3.42
C GLN A 164 -18.06 7.54 4.13
N ALA A 165 -18.92 7.64 5.17
CA ALA A 165 -19.15 8.89 5.90
C ALA A 165 -17.95 9.26 6.80
N ASP A 166 -17.42 10.45 6.64
CA ASP A 166 -16.25 10.95 7.39
C ASP A 166 -16.56 11.20 8.86
N LEU A 167 -15.70 10.68 9.73
CA LEU A 167 -15.79 10.80 11.18
C LEU A 167 -15.32 12.17 11.67
N ASN A 168 -15.97 12.66 12.72
CA ASN A 168 -15.64 13.90 13.40
C ASN A 168 -14.60 13.68 14.51
N TRP A 169 -13.32 13.76 14.18
CA TRP A 169 -12.22 13.61 15.14
C TRP A 169 -12.08 14.76 16.15
N GLU A 170 -12.76 15.90 15.94
CA GLU A 170 -12.87 16.95 16.98
C GLU A 170 -13.66 16.42 18.19
N ASN A 171 -14.56 15.46 17.98
CA ASN A 171 -15.32 14.83 19.06
C ASN A 171 -14.45 13.86 19.87
N PRO A 172 -14.20 14.10 21.19
CA PRO A 172 -13.38 13.20 22.00
C PRO A 172 -13.99 11.80 22.18
N ALA A 173 -15.32 11.65 22.00
CA ALA A 173 -15.96 10.34 22.05
C ALA A 173 -15.57 9.47 20.85
N VAL A 174 -15.42 10.06 19.66
CA VAL A 174 -14.90 9.36 18.47
C VAL A 174 -13.46 8.90 18.72
N ARG A 175 -12.58 9.79 19.20
CA ARG A 175 -11.19 9.43 19.50
C ARG A 175 -11.09 8.29 20.53
N LYS A 176 -11.98 8.31 21.54
CA LYS A 176 -12.06 7.23 22.53
C LYS A 176 -12.48 5.91 21.90
N GLU A 177 -13.48 5.88 21.02
CA GLU A 177 -13.90 4.66 20.32
C GLU A 177 -12.76 4.07 19.49
N MET A 178 -11.98 4.91 18.75
CA MET A 178 -10.84 4.46 17.97
C MET A 178 -9.74 3.83 18.86
N ALA A 179 -9.45 4.44 20.00
CA ALA A 179 -8.52 3.88 20.98
C ALA A 179 -9.02 2.56 21.58
N ASP A 180 -10.32 2.46 21.87
CA ASP A 180 -10.95 1.23 22.38
C ASP A 180 -10.89 0.08 21.35
N ILE A 181 -11.01 0.39 20.05
CA ILE A 181 -10.85 -0.59 18.97
C ILE A 181 -9.41 -1.12 18.94
N LEU A 182 -8.40 -0.26 19.05
CA LEU A 182 -7.00 -0.68 19.08
C LEU A 182 -6.71 -1.57 20.29
N ARG A 183 -7.22 -1.22 21.48
CA ARG A 183 -7.09 -2.05 22.68
C ARG A 183 -7.72 -3.43 22.52
N PHE A 184 -8.90 -3.48 21.90
CA PHE A 184 -9.60 -4.73 21.60
C PHE A 184 -8.73 -5.67 20.75
N TRP A 185 -8.18 -5.19 19.65
CA TRP A 185 -7.37 -6.01 18.75
C TRP A 185 -6.01 -6.37 19.34
N LYS A 186 -5.38 -5.43 20.05
CA LYS A 186 -4.15 -5.72 20.81
C LYS A 186 -4.36 -6.84 21.84
N ALA A 187 -5.47 -6.83 22.57
CA ALA A 187 -5.81 -7.88 23.53
C ALA A 187 -6.04 -9.26 22.86
N LYS A 188 -6.43 -9.29 21.59
CA LYS A 188 -6.53 -10.50 20.76
C LYS A 188 -5.17 -11.02 20.27
N GLY A 189 -4.08 -10.28 20.44
CA GLY A 189 -2.73 -10.70 20.06
C GLY A 189 -2.19 -10.05 18.80
N ILE A 190 -2.87 -9.04 18.25
CA ILE A 190 -2.37 -8.26 17.10
C ILE A 190 -1.07 -7.53 17.51
N LYS A 191 -0.08 -7.54 16.60
CA LYS A 191 1.28 -7.04 16.83
C LYS A 191 1.59 -5.72 16.15
N GLY A 192 0.75 -5.26 15.21
CA GLY A 192 0.95 -4.01 14.49
C GLY A 192 -0.34 -3.46 13.90
N PHE A 193 -0.28 -2.21 13.45
CA PHE A 193 -1.42 -1.53 12.81
C PHE A 193 -0.97 -0.71 11.61
N ARG A 194 -1.71 -0.83 10.51
CA ARG A 194 -1.66 0.12 9.39
C ARG A 194 -2.87 1.03 9.51
N PHE A 195 -2.67 2.32 9.40
CA PHE A 195 -3.73 3.32 9.46
C PHE A 195 -4.00 3.87 8.07
N ASP A 196 -5.21 3.62 7.59
CA ASP A 196 -5.71 4.07 6.30
C ASP A 196 -5.87 5.59 6.29
N VAL A 197 -5.31 6.25 5.29
CA VAL A 197 -5.38 7.71 5.04
C VAL A 197 -5.37 8.58 6.30
N ILE A 198 -4.56 8.22 7.28
CA ILE A 198 -4.61 8.75 8.64
C ILE A 198 -4.29 10.25 8.73
N ASN A 199 -3.62 10.81 7.73
CA ASN A 199 -3.28 12.21 7.71
C ASN A 199 -4.44 13.14 7.29
N VAL A 200 -5.62 12.59 6.97
CA VAL A 200 -6.81 13.40 6.62
C VAL A 200 -7.88 13.41 7.71
N ILE A 201 -7.63 12.83 8.88
CA ILE A 201 -8.61 12.78 9.98
C ILE A 201 -8.89 14.13 10.63
N SER A 202 -7.94 15.07 10.58
CA SER A 202 -8.11 16.41 11.15
C SER A 202 -8.70 17.36 10.13
N LYS A 203 -10.01 17.59 10.22
CA LYS A 203 -10.73 18.51 9.34
C LYS A 203 -10.54 19.99 9.78
N PRO A 204 -10.79 20.96 8.88
CA PRO A 204 -10.71 22.37 9.24
C PRO A 204 -11.86 22.77 10.17
N GLU A 205 -11.67 23.85 10.92
CA GLU A 205 -12.71 24.45 11.75
C GLU A 205 -13.82 25.09 10.90
N PHE A 206 -13.40 25.80 9.84
CA PHE A 206 -14.29 26.44 8.87
C PHE A 206 -14.16 25.74 7.51
N TYR A 207 -15.30 25.48 6.89
CA TYR A 207 -15.40 24.83 5.61
C TYR A 207 -15.62 25.90 4.52
N GLU A 208 -14.68 26.00 3.59
CA GLU A 208 -14.65 27.01 2.55
C GLU A 208 -14.49 26.36 1.18
N ASP A 209 -14.94 27.03 0.14
CA ASP A 209 -14.71 26.60 -1.24
C ASP A 209 -13.23 26.62 -1.59
N ASP A 210 -12.80 25.64 -2.36
CA ASP A 210 -11.45 25.57 -2.92
C ASP A 210 -11.46 26.03 -4.38
N TYR A 211 -11.02 27.24 -4.62
CA TYR A 211 -10.93 27.79 -5.98
C TYR A 211 -9.60 27.46 -6.69
N GLU A 212 -8.68 26.77 -6.01
CA GLU A 212 -7.36 26.40 -6.54
C GLU A 212 -7.19 24.89 -6.69
N GLY A 213 -8.12 24.09 -6.18
CA GLY A 213 -8.02 22.63 -6.15
C GLY A 213 -9.34 21.93 -5.87
N ASP A 214 -9.23 20.75 -5.27
CA ASP A 214 -10.35 19.84 -4.98
C ASP A 214 -10.76 19.80 -3.48
N GLY A 215 -10.29 20.74 -2.69
CA GLY A 215 -10.53 20.80 -1.24
C GLY A 215 -9.44 20.16 -0.38
N ARG A 216 -8.54 19.34 -0.97
CA ARG A 216 -7.54 18.54 -0.22
C ARG A 216 -6.64 19.37 0.68
N ARG A 217 -6.32 20.60 0.32
CA ARG A 217 -5.45 21.51 1.10
C ARG A 217 -6.04 21.86 2.47
N PHE A 218 -7.34 21.73 2.67
CA PHE A 218 -8.01 22.07 3.93
C PHE A 218 -8.00 20.93 4.95
N TYR A 219 -7.89 19.68 4.50
CA TYR A 219 -8.00 18.52 5.40
C TYR A 219 -6.75 17.60 5.40
N THR A 220 -5.79 17.81 4.47
CA THR A 220 -4.54 17.04 4.47
C THR A 220 -3.58 17.60 5.52
N ASP A 221 -3.03 16.72 6.35
CA ASP A 221 -2.12 17.09 7.45
C ASP A 221 -2.67 18.24 8.32
N GLY A 222 -3.98 18.16 8.64
CA GLY A 222 -4.71 19.20 9.35
C GLY A 222 -4.14 19.50 10.74
N ARG A 223 -4.42 20.70 11.25
CA ARG A 223 -3.77 21.32 12.44
C ARG A 223 -3.70 20.45 13.70
N ASN A 224 -4.66 19.55 13.90
CA ASN A 224 -4.75 18.71 15.11
C ASN A 224 -4.28 17.26 14.87
N VAL A 225 -3.83 16.89 13.67
CA VAL A 225 -3.53 15.50 13.32
C VAL A 225 -2.48 14.87 14.25
N HIS A 226 -1.37 15.56 14.51
CA HIS A 226 -0.33 15.09 15.43
C HIS A 226 -0.83 14.93 16.87
N LYS A 227 -1.68 15.86 17.35
CA LYS A 227 -2.32 15.73 18.67
C LYS A 227 -3.20 14.49 18.73
N TYR A 228 -4.01 14.24 17.70
CA TYR A 228 -4.90 13.08 17.66
C TYR A 228 -4.15 11.77 17.57
N LEU A 229 -3.05 11.71 16.82
CA LEU A 229 -2.22 10.52 16.74
C LEU A 229 -1.53 10.20 18.08
N LYS A 230 -0.96 11.19 18.74
CA LYS A 230 -0.37 10.99 20.09
C LYS A 230 -1.41 10.51 21.09
N GLU A 231 -2.60 11.11 21.08
CA GLU A 231 -3.73 10.69 21.93
C GLU A 231 -4.15 9.24 21.60
N LEU A 232 -4.26 8.90 20.30
CA LEU A 232 -4.62 7.57 19.83
C LEU A 232 -3.61 6.51 20.25
N VAL A 233 -2.32 6.76 20.05
CA VAL A 233 -1.23 5.84 20.41
C VAL A 233 -1.20 5.61 21.92
N ALA A 234 -1.25 6.67 22.71
CA ALA A 234 -1.24 6.59 24.17
C ALA A 234 -2.50 5.89 24.72
N ALA A 235 -3.69 6.33 24.30
CA ALA A 235 -4.95 5.78 24.78
C ALA A 235 -5.21 4.37 24.24
N GLY A 236 -4.78 4.05 23.03
CA GLY A 236 -4.81 2.70 22.45
C GLY A 236 -3.79 1.75 23.09
N GLY A 237 -2.81 2.30 23.82
CA GLY A 237 -1.74 1.52 24.46
C GLY A 237 -0.83 0.82 23.45
N ILE A 238 -0.63 1.40 22.26
CA ILE A 238 0.12 0.81 21.16
C ILE A 238 1.53 1.40 20.99
N ASP A 239 1.95 2.27 21.91
CA ASP A 239 3.32 2.79 21.92
C ASP A 239 4.33 1.63 21.93
N GLY A 240 5.34 1.69 21.06
CA GLY A 240 6.33 0.64 20.88
C GLY A 240 5.87 -0.56 20.01
N MET A 241 4.63 -0.58 19.50
CA MET A 241 4.22 -1.51 18.45
C MET A 241 4.66 -0.98 17.07
N ILE A 242 4.80 -1.90 16.10
CA ILE A 242 4.99 -1.49 14.70
C ILE A 242 3.70 -0.87 14.16
N THR A 243 3.81 0.35 13.64
CA THR A 243 2.69 1.08 13.05
C THR A 243 3.10 1.75 11.76
N VAL A 244 2.22 1.77 10.79
CA VAL A 244 2.45 2.48 9.54
C VAL A 244 1.23 3.32 9.19
N GLY A 245 1.46 4.58 8.84
CA GLY A 245 0.41 5.47 8.33
C GLY A 245 0.45 5.57 6.82
N GLU A 246 -0.72 5.49 6.19
CA GLU A 246 -0.86 5.88 4.80
C GLU A 246 -1.06 7.39 4.74
N MET A 247 -0.18 8.07 3.97
CA MET A 247 -0.18 9.52 3.84
C MET A 247 -0.66 9.95 2.45
N SER A 248 -1.84 10.52 2.41
CA SER A 248 -2.39 11.09 1.18
C SER A 248 -1.86 12.50 0.97
N SER A 249 -1.16 12.76 -0.14
CA SER A 249 -0.73 14.11 -0.57
C SER A 249 0.06 14.91 0.47
N THR A 250 0.89 14.24 1.26
CA THR A 250 1.70 14.82 2.35
C THR A 250 3.01 15.45 1.87
N THR A 251 3.76 16.08 2.79
CA THR A 251 5.11 16.60 2.59
C THR A 251 6.16 15.78 3.35
N LEU A 252 7.43 15.95 3.00
CA LEU A 252 8.54 15.32 3.72
C LEU A 252 8.56 15.77 5.20
N GLU A 253 8.36 17.05 5.46
CA GLU A 253 8.36 17.63 6.81
C GLU A 253 7.26 17.01 7.68
N ASN A 254 6.05 16.84 7.13
CA ASN A 254 4.96 16.19 7.83
C ASN A 254 5.27 14.72 8.11
N CYS A 255 5.83 13.98 7.14
CA CYS A 255 6.22 12.58 7.35
C CYS A 255 7.34 12.41 8.38
N ILE A 256 8.28 13.35 8.47
CA ILE A 256 9.25 13.42 9.57
C ILE A 256 8.51 13.64 10.89
N GLY A 257 7.55 14.57 10.93
CA GLY A 257 6.72 14.84 12.11
C GLY A 257 6.00 13.59 12.63
N TYR A 258 5.43 12.78 11.75
CA TYR A 258 4.74 11.53 12.12
C TYR A 258 5.67 10.41 12.60
N THR A 259 6.91 10.34 12.11
CA THR A 259 7.75 9.14 12.25
C THR A 259 9.08 9.36 12.95
N ALA A 260 9.45 10.61 13.29
CA ALA A 260 10.70 10.90 13.98
C ALA A 260 10.74 10.22 15.35
N GLU A 261 11.89 9.68 15.69
CA GLU A 261 12.11 8.97 16.95
C GLU A 261 11.76 9.86 18.15
N GLY A 262 10.95 9.36 19.06
CA GLY A 262 10.49 10.09 20.24
C GLY A 262 9.22 10.93 20.04
N ASN A 263 8.63 10.99 18.86
CA ASN A 263 7.37 11.69 18.65
C ASN A 263 6.14 10.93 19.18
N HIS A 264 6.27 9.61 19.42
CA HIS A 264 5.19 8.77 19.94
C HIS A 264 3.91 8.80 19.09
N GLU A 265 4.08 8.81 17.76
CA GLU A 265 2.99 8.75 16.79
C GLU A 265 3.05 7.45 16.00
N LEU A 266 3.76 7.42 14.88
CA LEU A 266 3.88 6.26 14.01
C LEU A 266 5.34 5.81 13.92
N THR A 267 5.58 4.51 13.67
CA THR A 267 6.94 4.03 13.44
C THR A 267 7.43 4.31 12.03
N MET A 268 6.52 4.37 11.05
CA MET A 268 6.83 4.66 9.64
C MET A 268 5.61 5.17 8.89
N CYS A 269 5.82 5.65 7.66
CA CYS A 269 4.74 6.05 6.78
C CYS A 269 4.98 5.65 5.33
N PHE A 270 3.88 5.38 4.61
CA PHE A 270 3.84 5.31 3.16
C PHE A 270 3.69 6.71 2.58
N ASN A 271 4.50 7.03 1.59
CA ASN A 271 4.23 8.13 0.67
C ASN A 271 4.14 7.58 -0.75
N PHE A 272 3.37 8.22 -1.61
CA PHE A 272 3.07 7.74 -2.97
C PHE A 272 3.74 8.59 -4.06
N HIS A 273 4.66 9.49 -3.70
CA HIS A 273 5.23 10.46 -4.65
C HIS A 273 5.98 9.77 -5.78
N HIS A 274 6.78 8.73 -5.47
CA HIS A 274 7.54 7.97 -6.44
C HIS A 274 6.67 7.18 -7.44
N LEU A 275 5.41 6.92 -7.10
CA LEU A 275 4.45 6.23 -7.97
C LEU A 275 3.69 7.18 -8.91
N LYS A 276 3.81 8.50 -8.73
CA LYS A 276 3.08 9.49 -9.54
C LYS A 276 3.90 10.05 -10.70
N VAL A 277 5.08 9.51 -10.95
CA VAL A 277 6.00 9.97 -11.99
C VAL A 277 5.54 9.66 -13.41
N ASP A 278 4.53 8.82 -13.57
CA ASP A 278 3.85 8.49 -14.80
C ASP A 278 2.45 9.13 -14.92
N TYR A 279 2.11 10.06 -14.01
CA TYR A 279 0.89 10.87 -14.10
C TYR A 279 1.16 12.12 -14.92
N LYS A 280 0.44 12.29 -16.03
CA LYS A 280 0.54 13.52 -16.81
C LYS A 280 -0.16 14.65 -16.06
N ASP A 281 0.55 15.75 -15.85
CA ASP A 281 0.05 16.94 -15.16
C ASP A 281 -0.56 16.62 -13.76
N GLY A 282 -0.04 15.56 -13.10
CA GLY A 282 -0.53 15.11 -11.79
C GLY A 282 -1.86 14.33 -11.82
N GLN A 283 -2.40 14.04 -13.01
CA GLN A 283 -3.67 13.34 -13.18
C GLN A 283 -3.45 11.83 -13.36
N LYS A 284 -4.01 11.01 -12.45
CA LYS A 284 -3.87 9.54 -12.45
C LYS A 284 -4.31 8.90 -13.78
N TRP A 285 -5.38 9.41 -14.37
CA TRP A 285 -6.04 8.87 -15.55
C TRP A 285 -5.56 9.51 -16.88
N GLU A 286 -4.48 10.25 -16.82
CA GLU A 286 -3.75 10.78 -17.98
C GLU A 286 -2.40 10.08 -18.09
N LEU A 287 -2.21 9.27 -19.15
CA LEU A 287 -1.02 8.45 -19.32
C LEU A 287 0.20 9.25 -19.81
N ARG A 288 1.35 8.94 -19.26
CA ARG A 288 2.67 9.33 -19.78
C ARG A 288 3.71 8.26 -19.42
N GLU A 289 4.81 8.25 -20.14
CA GLU A 289 5.97 7.44 -19.77
C GLU A 289 6.52 7.84 -18.39
N PRO A 290 6.98 6.89 -17.57
CA PRO A 290 7.56 7.18 -16.27
C PRO A 290 8.77 8.13 -16.36
N ASP A 291 8.74 9.21 -15.59
CA ASP A 291 9.87 10.11 -15.44
C ASP A 291 10.86 9.55 -14.38
N TYR A 292 11.78 8.71 -14.83
CA TYR A 292 12.75 8.07 -13.93
C TYR A 292 13.73 9.06 -13.29
N LEU A 293 13.98 10.22 -13.91
CA LEU A 293 14.80 11.25 -13.26
C LEU A 293 14.05 11.89 -12.10
N ALA A 294 12.78 12.20 -12.28
CA ALA A 294 11.91 12.69 -11.20
C ALA A 294 11.78 11.63 -10.09
N MET A 295 11.61 10.35 -10.43
CA MET A 295 11.56 9.24 -9.47
C MET A 295 12.82 9.18 -8.60
N LYS A 296 14.00 9.25 -9.19
CA LYS A 296 15.28 9.26 -8.46
C LYS A 296 15.38 10.46 -7.52
N LYS A 297 15.04 11.65 -7.98
CA LYS A 297 15.04 12.87 -7.14
C LYS A 297 14.10 12.74 -5.96
N LEU A 298 12.93 12.13 -6.17
CA LEU A 298 11.99 11.83 -5.11
C LEU A 298 12.58 10.84 -4.10
N PHE A 299 13.13 9.71 -4.56
CA PHE A 299 13.81 8.77 -3.66
C PHE A 299 14.95 9.45 -2.87
N GLN A 300 15.81 10.20 -3.54
CA GLN A 300 16.89 10.93 -2.87
C GLN A 300 16.33 11.87 -1.80
N THR A 301 15.39 12.74 -2.16
CA THR A 301 14.80 13.72 -1.24
C THR A 301 14.20 13.04 -0.01
N TRP A 302 13.41 11.98 -0.20
CA TRP A 302 12.74 11.30 0.90
C TRP A 302 13.71 10.46 1.74
N GLN A 303 14.66 9.75 1.12
CA GLN A 303 15.62 8.93 1.85
C GLN A 303 16.59 9.76 2.68
N GLU A 304 17.21 10.77 2.08
CA GLU A 304 18.18 11.64 2.75
C GLU A 304 17.50 12.58 3.76
N GLY A 305 16.31 13.10 3.44
CA GLY A 305 15.56 13.96 4.35
C GLY A 305 15.05 13.21 5.59
N MET A 306 14.47 12.02 5.43
CA MET A 306 14.07 11.18 6.55
C MET A 306 15.26 10.75 7.40
N GLN A 307 16.42 10.43 6.77
CA GLN A 307 17.65 10.10 7.47
C GLN A 307 18.17 11.27 8.31
N ALA A 308 18.16 12.47 7.76
CA ALA A 308 18.70 13.66 8.43
C ALA A 308 17.92 14.04 9.69
N HIS A 309 16.64 13.69 9.75
CA HIS A 309 15.72 14.13 10.83
C HIS A 309 15.14 12.95 11.65
N GLY A 310 15.68 11.74 11.50
CA GLY A 310 15.27 10.58 12.30
C GLY A 310 13.92 9.96 11.92
N GLY A 311 13.35 10.35 10.78
CA GLY A 311 12.14 9.73 10.24
C GLY A 311 12.40 8.36 9.63
N TRP A 312 11.32 7.58 9.34
CA TRP A 312 11.43 6.24 8.76
C TRP A 312 10.39 6.00 7.67
N ASN A 313 10.85 5.47 6.52
CA ASN A 313 9.99 5.15 5.38
C ASN A 313 9.48 3.71 5.44
N ALA A 314 8.24 3.49 5.03
CA ALA A 314 7.77 2.22 4.52
C ALA A 314 8.06 2.18 3.01
N LEU A 315 8.73 1.13 2.55
CA LEU A 315 9.22 0.99 1.17
C LEU A 315 8.32 0.03 0.40
N PHE A 316 7.84 0.41 -0.77
CA PHE A 316 6.99 -0.43 -1.60
C PHE A 316 6.97 0.04 -3.06
N TRP A 317 6.67 -0.88 -3.97
CA TRP A 317 6.35 -0.59 -5.36
C TRP A 317 4.88 -0.74 -5.68
N CYS A 318 4.24 -1.70 -5.03
CA CYS A 318 2.87 -2.12 -5.31
C CYS A 318 2.11 -2.31 -4.00
N ASN A 319 0.80 -2.19 -4.06
CA ASN A 319 -0.16 -2.57 -3.02
C ASN A 319 -1.51 -2.88 -3.69
N HIS A 320 -2.55 -3.10 -2.91
CA HIS A 320 -3.91 -3.38 -3.39
C HIS A 320 -4.59 -2.19 -4.12
N ASP A 321 -3.96 -1.02 -4.17
CA ASP A 321 -4.45 0.21 -4.82
C ASP A 321 -3.56 0.68 -5.98
N GLN A 322 -2.52 -0.06 -6.33
CA GLN A 322 -1.59 0.28 -7.39
C GLN A 322 -1.46 -0.86 -8.39
N PRO A 323 -1.34 -0.61 -9.69
CA PRO A 323 -1.04 -1.64 -10.68
C PRO A 323 0.23 -2.42 -10.32
N ARG A 324 0.37 -3.66 -10.83
CA ARG A 324 1.54 -4.50 -10.60
C ARG A 324 2.82 -3.77 -11.02
N ALA A 325 3.81 -3.77 -10.14
CA ALA A 325 5.05 -3.02 -10.32
C ALA A 325 5.81 -3.40 -11.60
N VAL A 326 5.90 -4.69 -11.91
CA VAL A 326 6.58 -5.21 -13.09
C VAL A 326 5.93 -4.76 -14.39
N SER A 327 4.60 -4.68 -14.45
CA SER A 327 3.86 -4.16 -15.62
C SER A 327 3.93 -2.66 -15.75
N ARG A 328 4.14 -1.93 -14.63
CA ARG A 328 4.13 -0.46 -14.62
C ARG A 328 5.50 0.16 -14.82
N PHE A 329 6.54 -0.39 -14.20
CA PHE A 329 7.89 0.17 -14.16
C PHE A 329 8.97 -0.78 -14.68
N GLY A 330 8.60 -1.99 -15.05
CA GLY A 330 9.47 -3.02 -15.59
C GLY A 330 9.09 -3.43 -17.01
N SER A 331 9.27 -4.71 -17.30
CA SER A 331 8.84 -5.39 -18.52
C SER A 331 8.07 -6.64 -18.11
N ASP A 332 6.82 -6.75 -18.48
CA ASP A 332 6.00 -7.95 -18.22
C ASP A 332 6.02 -8.95 -19.39
N THR A 333 7.01 -8.78 -20.27
CA THR A 333 7.25 -9.60 -21.48
C THR A 333 8.70 -10.10 -21.54
N THR A 334 9.55 -9.46 -22.34
CA THR A 334 10.90 -9.94 -22.68
C THR A 334 11.85 -10.02 -21.48
N TYR A 335 11.83 -9.02 -20.60
CA TYR A 335 12.71 -8.92 -19.43
C TYR A 335 11.92 -9.00 -18.12
N TRP A 336 10.89 -9.84 -18.11
CA TRP A 336 9.99 -10.00 -16.97
C TRP A 336 10.73 -10.31 -15.66
N LYS A 337 11.61 -11.32 -15.69
CA LYS A 337 12.35 -11.73 -14.51
C LYS A 337 13.35 -10.66 -14.09
N GLU A 338 14.17 -10.19 -15.03
CA GLU A 338 15.23 -9.23 -14.76
C GLU A 338 14.67 -7.92 -14.20
N SER A 339 13.54 -7.45 -14.74
CA SER A 339 12.91 -6.21 -14.28
C SER A 339 12.27 -6.37 -12.90
N ALA A 340 11.64 -7.52 -12.61
CA ALA A 340 11.08 -7.80 -11.28
C ALA A 340 12.18 -7.83 -10.21
N GLU A 341 13.30 -8.52 -10.48
CA GLU A 341 14.44 -8.61 -9.56
C GLU A 341 15.16 -7.26 -9.39
N MET A 342 15.29 -6.47 -10.46
CA MET A 342 15.84 -5.12 -10.40
C MET A 342 14.98 -4.19 -9.54
N LEU A 343 13.66 -4.18 -9.74
CA LEU A 343 12.73 -3.40 -8.93
C LEU A 343 12.81 -3.80 -7.45
N ALA A 344 12.92 -5.10 -7.15
CA ALA A 344 13.09 -5.57 -5.79
C ALA A 344 14.37 -5.02 -5.16
N VAL A 345 15.54 -5.14 -5.83
CA VAL A 345 16.81 -4.60 -5.34
C VAL A 345 16.73 -3.10 -5.13
N ALA A 346 16.09 -2.38 -6.06
CA ALA A 346 16.01 -0.92 -6.03
C ALA A 346 15.50 -0.38 -4.69
N ILE A 347 14.51 -1.06 -4.05
CA ILE A 347 13.93 -0.59 -2.77
C ILE A 347 14.39 -1.40 -1.55
N HIS A 348 14.67 -2.71 -1.66
CA HIS A 348 15.02 -3.54 -0.51
C HIS A 348 16.34 -3.13 0.16
N PHE A 349 17.24 -2.50 -0.56
CA PHE A 349 18.49 -1.95 -0.03
C PHE A 349 18.36 -0.48 0.43
N MET A 350 17.24 0.21 0.19
CA MET A 350 17.01 1.55 0.72
C MET A 350 16.81 1.55 2.24
N ARG A 351 16.95 2.73 2.86
CA ARG A 351 16.69 2.94 4.29
C ARG A 351 15.18 3.04 4.54
N GLY A 352 14.61 2.05 5.18
CA GLY A 352 13.18 1.91 5.44
C GLY A 352 12.80 0.45 5.64
N THR A 353 11.54 0.18 5.95
CA THR A 353 10.99 -1.17 6.09
C THR A 353 10.31 -1.57 4.79
N PRO A 354 10.73 -2.64 4.10
CA PRO A 354 10.10 -3.09 2.86
C PRO A 354 8.77 -3.79 3.14
N TYR A 355 7.80 -3.49 2.27
CA TYR A 355 6.49 -4.11 2.19
C TYR A 355 6.39 -4.84 0.84
N ILE A 356 6.24 -6.15 0.89
CA ILE A 356 6.04 -7.01 -0.28
C ILE A 356 4.53 -7.22 -0.44
N TYR A 357 3.97 -6.84 -1.56
CA TYR A 357 2.56 -7.12 -1.85
C TYR A 357 2.41 -8.54 -2.42
N GLN A 358 1.36 -9.27 -2.01
CA GLN A 358 1.10 -10.65 -2.49
C GLN A 358 1.26 -10.79 -4.01
N GLY A 359 2.08 -11.75 -4.43
CA GLY A 359 2.40 -12.02 -5.83
C GLY A 359 3.51 -11.15 -6.43
N GLU A 360 4.00 -10.13 -5.73
CA GLU A 360 5.16 -9.35 -6.16
C GLU A 360 6.41 -10.24 -6.19
N GLU A 361 6.57 -11.10 -5.19
CA GLU A 361 7.65 -12.09 -5.10
C GLU A 361 7.60 -13.18 -6.20
N LEU A 362 6.49 -13.27 -6.94
CA LEU A 362 6.34 -14.15 -8.09
C LEU A 362 6.50 -13.41 -9.43
N GLY A 363 6.57 -12.08 -9.41
CA GLY A 363 6.51 -11.25 -10.60
C GLY A 363 5.13 -11.28 -11.28
N MET A 364 4.04 -11.38 -10.52
CA MET A 364 2.68 -11.30 -11.07
C MET A 364 2.48 -9.99 -11.81
N THR A 365 1.82 -10.06 -12.97
CA THR A 365 1.57 -8.93 -13.87
C THR A 365 0.13 -8.42 -13.77
N ASN A 366 -0.16 -7.28 -14.40
CA ASN A 366 -1.53 -6.86 -14.63
C ASN A 366 -2.30 -7.93 -15.45
N PRO A 367 -3.62 -8.08 -15.25
CA PRO A 367 -4.42 -9.10 -15.97
C PRO A 367 -4.74 -8.74 -17.42
N HIS A 368 -4.49 -7.49 -17.83
CA HIS A 368 -4.81 -6.98 -19.17
C HIS A 368 -6.28 -7.17 -19.57
N PHE A 369 -7.20 -6.85 -18.68
CA PHE A 369 -8.63 -6.91 -18.94
C PHE A 369 -9.04 -5.99 -20.10
N THR A 370 -9.92 -6.49 -20.97
CA THR A 370 -10.31 -5.83 -22.22
C THR A 370 -11.74 -5.29 -22.24
N LYS A 371 -12.49 -5.49 -21.14
CA LYS A 371 -13.89 -5.09 -21.02
C LYS A 371 -14.15 -4.51 -19.64
N ILE A 372 -14.98 -3.48 -19.56
CA ILE A 372 -15.31 -2.82 -18.27
C ILE A 372 -16.02 -3.76 -17.30
N GLU A 373 -16.76 -4.76 -17.77
CA GLU A 373 -17.45 -5.74 -16.94
C GLU A 373 -16.52 -6.66 -16.16
N GLN A 374 -15.24 -6.75 -16.56
CA GLN A 374 -14.22 -7.52 -15.84
C GLN A 374 -13.73 -6.80 -14.58
N TYR A 375 -13.85 -5.47 -14.54
CA TYR A 375 -13.47 -4.63 -13.40
C TYR A 375 -14.56 -4.58 -12.34
N ARG A 376 -14.16 -4.61 -11.07
CA ARG A 376 -15.02 -4.54 -9.88
C ARG A 376 -14.84 -3.25 -9.09
N ASP A 377 -13.68 -2.60 -9.26
CA ASP A 377 -13.30 -1.40 -8.55
C ASP A 377 -14.22 -0.21 -8.87
N VAL A 378 -14.73 0.44 -7.82
CA VAL A 378 -15.63 1.58 -7.93
C VAL A 378 -14.98 2.79 -8.62
N GLU A 379 -13.71 3.07 -8.30
CA GLU A 379 -12.97 4.17 -8.91
C GLU A 379 -12.82 3.95 -10.42
N SER A 380 -12.37 2.76 -10.84
CA SER A 380 -12.20 2.40 -12.25
C SER A 380 -13.50 2.50 -13.05
N ARG A 381 -14.61 2.05 -12.48
CA ARG A 381 -15.94 2.15 -13.12
C ARG A 381 -16.45 3.58 -13.23
N ASN A 382 -16.20 4.40 -12.21
CA ASN A 382 -16.55 5.82 -12.23
C ASN A 382 -15.73 6.56 -13.30
N TYR A 383 -14.42 6.35 -13.33
CA TYR A 383 -13.56 7.00 -14.31
C TYR A 383 -13.76 6.47 -15.74
N TYR A 384 -14.12 5.20 -15.93
CA TYR A 384 -14.57 4.75 -17.25
C TYR A 384 -15.70 5.64 -17.78
N ARG A 385 -16.76 5.90 -16.99
CA ARG A 385 -17.86 6.78 -17.37
C ARG A 385 -17.39 8.21 -17.61
N ILE A 386 -16.61 8.78 -16.69
CA ILE A 386 -16.08 10.16 -16.82
C ILE A 386 -15.26 10.33 -18.10
N LEU A 387 -14.36 9.42 -18.40
CA LEU A 387 -13.51 9.48 -19.60
C LEU A 387 -14.36 9.36 -20.89
N ARG A 388 -15.40 8.51 -20.88
CA ARG A 388 -16.36 8.41 -21.98
C ARG A 388 -17.17 9.71 -22.16
N GLU A 389 -17.62 10.34 -21.10
CA GLU A 389 -18.31 11.64 -21.09
C GLU A 389 -17.40 12.78 -21.59
N GLN A 390 -16.09 12.68 -21.34
CA GLN A 390 -15.07 13.60 -21.88
C GLN A 390 -14.75 13.37 -23.37
N GLY A 391 -15.38 12.38 -24.01
CA GLY A 391 -15.27 12.14 -25.45
C GLY A 391 -14.18 11.16 -25.86
N LYS A 392 -13.49 10.47 -24.93
CA LYS A 392 -12.54 9.41 -25.28
C LYS A 392 -13.29 8.22 -25.90
N THR A 393 -12.68 7.55 -26.86
CA THR A 393 -13.20 6.30 -27.43
C THR A 393 -13.21 5.17 -26.38
N GLU A 394 -13.96 4.13 -26.61
CA GLU A 394 -13.98 2.96 -25.73
C GLU A 394 -12.58 2.31 -25.60
N ALA A 395 -11.88 2.17 -26.73
CA ALA A 395 -10.54 1.59 -26.76
C ALA A 395 -9.53 2.42 -25.95
N GLU A 396 -9.50 3.75 -26.13
CA GLU A 396 -8.64 4.65 -25.34
C GLU A 396 -8.99 4.61 -23.85
N THR A 397 -10.28 4.54 -23.53
CA THR A 397 -10.73 4.48 -22.13
C THR A 397 -10.30 3.18 -21.48
N LEU A 398 -10.50 2.05 -22.14
CA LEU A 398 -10.10 0.73 -21.63
C LEU A 398 -8.58 0.59 -21.50
N ASP A 399 -7.80 1.17 -22.43
CA ASP A 399 -6.34 1.21 -22.34
C ASP A 399 -5.88 1.97 -21.07
N ILE A 400 -6.48 3.12 -20.79
CA ILE A 400 -6.20 3.89 -19.57
C ILE A 400 -6.57 3.07 -18.32
N ILE A 401 -7.75 2.48 -18.29
CA ILE A 401 -8.21 1.69 -17.14
C ILE A 401 -7.29 0.48 -16.91
N ALA A 402 -6.89 -0.24 -17.96
CA ALA A 402 -6.00 -1.41 -17.88
C ALA A 402 -4.59 -1.09 -17.37
N GLN A 403 -4.18 0.19 -17.38
CA GLN A 403 -2.89 0.62 -16.87
C GLN A 403 -2.97 1.30 -15.49
N ARG A 404 -4.17 1.64 -15.00
CA ARG A 404 -4.35 2.46 -13.81
C ARG A 404 -5.28 1.87 -12.76
N SER A 405 -6.03 0.82 -13.11
CA SER A 405 -7.01 0.22 -12.20
C SER A 405 -6.36 -0.36 -10.96
N ARG A 406 -7.03 -0.21 -9.83
CA ARG A 406 -6.70 -0.91 -8.59
C ARG A 406 -6.91 -2.43 -8.73
N ASP A 407 -7.82 -2.85 -9.59
CA ASP A 407 -8.09 -4.29 -9.85
C ASP A 407 -6.91 -5.03 -10.50
N ASP A 408 -5.97 -4.31 -11.11
CA ASP A 408 -4.76 -4.91 -11.69
C ASP A 408 -3.93 -5.68 -10.66
N SER A 409 -3.93 -5.23 -9.42
CA SER A 409 -3.26 -5.92 -8.31
C SER A 409 -4.21 -6.77 -7.45
N ARG A 410 -5.53 -6.67 -7.64
CA ARG A 410 -6.53 -7.40 -6.85
C ARG A 410 -6.92 -8.76 -7.42
N THR A 411 -6.32 -9.16 -8.54
CA THR A 411 -6.48 -10.50 -9.10
C THR A 411 -6.00 -11.57 -8.12
N PRO A 412 -6.62 -12.78 -8.11
CA PRO A 412 -6.23 -13.86 -7.24
C PRO A 412 -4.75 -14.23 -7.30
N MET A 413 -4.19 -14.56 -6.15
CA MET A 413 -2.84 -15.11 -6.03
C MET A 413 -2.70 -16.36 -6.89
N GLN A 414 -1.60 -16.46 -7.64
CA GLN A 414 -1.32 -17.57 -8.54
C GLN A 414 -0.51 -18.63 -7.79
N TRP A 415 -1.19 -19.65 -7.23
CA TRP A 415 -0.55 -20.69 -6.44
C TRP A 415 0.07 -21.80 -7.30
N ASP A 416 -0.63 -22.21 -8.35
CA ASP A 416 -0.17 -23.27 -9.26
C ASP A 416 -0.79 -23.16 -10.64
N ALA A 417 -0.50 -24.13 -11.54
CA ALA A 417 -0.99 -24.17 -12.91
C ALA A 417 -2.37 -24.84 -13.06
N SER A 418 -3.03 -25.23 -11.96
CA SER A 418 -4.36 -25.85 -12.00
C SER A 418 -5.45 -24.81 -12.31
N GLU A 419 -6.68 -25.25 -12.45
CA GLU A 419 -7.83 -24.37 -12.69
C GLU A 419 -7.90 -23.27 -11.62
N ASN A 420 -8.26 -22.07 -12.04
CA ASN A 420 -8.30 -20.88 -11.20
C ASN A 420 -6.97 -20.59 -10.47
N ALA A 421 -5.84 -20.97 -11.08
CA ALA A 421 -4.50 -20.76 -10.51
C ALA A 421 -4.29 -21.41 -9.12
N GLY A 422 -5.07 -22.44 -8.77
CA GLY A 422 -5.07 -23.04 -7.43
C GLY A 422 -5.62 -22.12 -6.32
N PHE A 423 -6.21 -21.00 -6.67
CA PHE A 423 -6.80 -20.06 -5.72
C PHE A 423 -8.13 -20.55 -5.14
N THR A 424 -9.01 -21.09 -5.98
CA THR A 424 -10.37 -21.54 -5.61
C THR A 424 -10.79 -22.74 -6.45
N THR A 425 -11.65 -23.59 -5.89
CA THR A 425 -12.39 -24.63 -6.62
C THR A 425 -13.73 -24.12 -7.18
N GLY A 426 -14.15 -22.91 -6.79
CA GLY A 426 -15.35 -22.25 -7.28
C GLY A 426 -15.09 -21.24 -8.40
N THR A 427 -15.99 -20.28 -8.57
CA THR A 427 -15.82 -19.17 -9.53
C THR A 427 -15.16 -17.99 -8.82
N PRO A 428 -13.96 -17.54 -9.24
CA PRO A 428 -13.29 -16.42 -8.62
C PRO A 428 -14.13 -15.13 -8.68
N TRP A 429 -14.12 -14.32 -7.64
CA TRP A 429 -14.86 -13.05 -7.55
C TRP A 429 -14.43 -12.02 -8.60
N ILE A 430 -13.21 -12.14 -9.10
CA ILE A 430 -12.61 -11.34 -10.18
C ILE A 430 -11.76 -12.28 -11.06
N GLY A 431 -11.56 -11.90 -12.32
CA GLY A 431 -10.76 -12.67 -13.27
C GLY A 431 -9.30 -12.87 -12.82
N ILE A 432 -8.67 -13.92 -13.33
CA ILE A 432 -7.26 -14.26 -13.10
C ILE A 432 -6.47 -13.88 -14.35
N ALA A 433 -5.22 -13.44 -14.19
CA ALA A 433 -4.35 -13.18 -15.34
C ALA A 433 -4.03 -14.49 -16.10
N ASP A 434 -4.10 -14.46 -17.42
CA ASP A 434 -3.98 -15.66 -18.29
C ASP A 434 -2.62 -16.35 -18.17
N ASN A 435 -1.60 -15.66 -17.67
CA ASN A 435 -0.23 -16.16 -17.53
C ASN A 435 0.00 -17.03 -16.28
N TYR A 436 -1.02 -17.31 -15.47
CA TYR A 436 -0.88 -18.08 -14.22
C TYR A 436 -0.26 -19.47 -14.40
N LYS A 437 -0.37 -20.08 -15.58
CA LYS A 437 0.26 -21.38 -15.86
C LYS A 437 1.78 -21.33 -15.88
N ALA A 438 2.34 -20.18 -16.22
CA ALA A 438 3.79 -19.94 -16.24
C ALA A 438 4.27 -19.21 -14.99
N ILE A 439 3.50 -18.24 -14.49
CA ILE A 439 3.83 -17.42 -13.33
C ILE A 439 2.98 -17.88 -12.15
N ASN A 440 3.55 -18.70 -11.28
CA ASN A 440 2.87 -19.17 -10.07
C ASN A 440 3.85 -19.63 -8.99
N ALA A 441 3.35 -19.76 -7.76
CA ALA A 441 4.15 -20.13 -6.60
C ALA A 441 4.77 -21.53 -6.74
N ALA A 442 4.00 -22.52 -7.17
CA ALA A 442 4.50 -23.90 -7.29
C ALA A 442 5.68 -24.02 -8.27
N ALA A 443 5.64 -23.30 -9.40
CA ALA A 443 6.73 -23.29 -10.37
C ALA A 443 8.01 -22.62 -9.83
N GLN A 444 7.91 -21.73 -8.86
CA GLN A 444 9.02 -20.95 -8.34
C GLN A 444 9.55 -21.44 -6.98
N MET A 445 8.80 -22.28 -6.27
CA MET A 445 9.09 -22.67 -4.88
C MET A 445 10.47 -23.32 -4.72
N ASP A 446 10.79 -24.28 -5.60
CA ASP A 446 12.04 -25.04 -5.57
C ASP A 446 13.03 -24.63 -6.68
N ALA A 447 12.71 -23.59 -7.44
CA ALA A 447 13.58 -23.08 -8.51
C ALA A 447 14.60 -22.09 -7.94
N PRO A 448 15.89 -22.43 -7.88
CA PRO A 448 16.91 -21.57 -7.23
C PRO A 448 17.11 -20.24 -7.97
N ASP A 449 16.77 -20.20 -9.24
CA ASP A 449 16.89 -19.03 -10.12
C ASP A 449 15.53 -18.36 -10.38
N SER A 450 14.57 -18.49 -9.45
CA SER A 450 13.26 -17.84 -9.55
C SER A 450 13.25 -16.47 -8.88
N ILE A 451 12.28 -15.62 -9.28
CA ILE A 451 12.04 -14.33 -8.64
C ILE A 451 11.77 -14.53 -7.13
N ARG A 452 11.00 -15.57 -6.77
CA ARG A 452 10.72 -15.89 -5.36
C ARG A 452 12.00 -16.20 -4.58
N SER A 453 12.90 -17.01 -5.11
CA SER A 453 14.19 -17.33 -4.49
C SER A 453 15.07 -16.08 -4.35
N PHE A 454 14.97 -15.17 -5.30
CA PHE A 454 15.65 -13.88 -5.24
C PHE A 454 15.09 -13.00 -4.11
N TYR A 455 13.77 -12.87 -3.95
CA TYR A 455 13.14 -12.18 -2.83
C TYR A 455 13.53 -12.81 -1.48
N LYS A 456 13.52 -14.13 -1.37
CA LYS A 456 13.97 -14.85 -0.18
C LYS A 456 15.42 -14.48 0.21
N THR A 457 16.29 -14.33 -0.80
CA THR A 457 17.68 -13.88 -0.61
C THR A 457 17.72 -12.44 -0.10
N LEU A 458 16.93 -11.53 -0.65
CA LEU A 458 16.86 -10.13 -0.20
C LEU A 458 16.41 -10.03 1.26
N VAL A 459 15.37 -10.77 1.64
CA VAL A 459 14.86 -10.84 3.03
C VAL A 459 15.95 -11.36 3.98
N ALA A 460 16.65 -12.43 3.60
CA ALA A 460 17.74 -13.01 4.39
C ALA A 460 18.94 -12.06 4.55
N LEU A 461 19.34 -11.36 3.49
CA LEU A 461 20.42 -10.38 3.52
C LEU A 461 20.08 -9.22 4.47
N ARG A 462 18.84 -8.72 4.44
CA ARG A 462 18.40 -7.63 5.34
C ARG A 462 18.56 -8.02 6.81
N LYS A 463 18.18 -9.24 7.18
CA LYS A 463 18.31 -9.76 8.56
C LYS A 463 19.77 -9.99 8.97
N LYS A 464 20.61 -10.38 8.02
CA LYS A 464 22.01 -10.72 8.25
C LYS A 464 22.95 -9.51 8.28
N MET A 465 22.61 -8.43 7.56
CA MET A 465 23.50 -7.29 7.32
C MET A 465 22.91 -5.99 7.90
N PRO A 466 23.36 -5.54 9.09
CA PRO A 466 22.88 -4.30 9.72
C PRO A 466 22.99 -3.06 8.84
N VAL A 467 23.97 -2.99 7.94
CA VAL A 467 24.12 -1.88 7.00
C VAL A 467 22.89 -1.69 6.11
N ILE A 468 22.13 -2.76 5.80
CA ILE A 468 20.89 -2.67 5.02
C ILE A 468 19.75 -2.11 5.87
N SER A 469 19.60 -2.58 7.11
CA SER A 469 18.50 -2.19 7.98
C SER A 469 18.72 -0.85 8.69
N ALA A 470 19.94 -0.57 9.17
CA ALA A 470 20.25 0.58 10.02
C ALA A 470 21.29 1.56 9.42
N GLY A 471 22.02 1.16 8.39
CA GLY A 471 23.06 1.99 7.76
C GLY A 471 22.52 3.28 7.14
N LYS A 472 23.41 4.23 6.92
CA LYS A 472 23.14 5.47 6.20
C LYS A 472 22.98 5.23 4.71
N ILE A 473 22.30 6.13 4.01
CA ILE A 473 22.12 6.12 2.56
C ILE A 473 22.62 7.43 1.95
N GLU A 474 23.21 7.33 0.76
CA GLU A 474 23.64 8.47 -0.06
C GLU A 474 23.42 8.14 -1.53
N PHE A 475 22.72 8.99 -2.26
CA PHE A 475 22.46 8.80 -3.69
C PHE A 475 23.63 9.28 -4.55
N LEU A 476 23.85 8.58 -5.65
CA LEU A 476 24.93 8.84 -6.61
C LEU A 476 24.35 9.13 -8.00
N TYR A 477 25.12 9.85 -8.81
CA TYR A 477 24.78 10.17 -10.21
C TYR A 477 23.37 10.78 -10.35
N PRO A 478 23.03 11.88 -9.65
CA PRO A 478 21.68 12.40 -9.54
C PRO A 478 21.02 12.76 -10.88
N ASP A 479 21.83 13.16 -11.88
CA ASP A 479 21.35 13.59 -13.20
C ASP A 479 21.27 12.46 -14.25
N ASN A 480 21.67 11.23 -13.91
CA ASN A 480 21.55 10.09 -14.81
C ASN A 480 20.13 9.49 -14.74
N ALA A 481 19.31 9.72 -15.77
CA ALA A 481 17.93 9.27 -15.81
C ALA A 481 17.76 7.75 -16.02
N ASP A 482 18.80 7.03 -16.41
CA ASP A 482 18.73 5.60 -16.73
C ASP A 482 19.20 4.71 -15.60
N LEU A 483 19.99 5.26 -14.66
CA LEU A 483 20.63 4.54 -13.57
C LEU A 483 20.12 5.02 -12.22
N LEU A 484 19.56 4.13 -11.40
CA LEU A 484 19.38 4.34 -9.97
C LEU A 484 20.61 3.82 -9.24
N ALA A 485 21.33 4.71 -8.53
CA ALA A 485 22.52 4.34 -7.81
C ALA A 485 22.60 5.00 -6.44
N TYR A 486 22.96 4.23 -5.41
CA TYR A 486 23.16 4.75 -4.06
C TYR A 486 24.13 3.86 -3.26
N ARG A 487 24.72 4.45 -2.20
CA ARG A 487 25.52 3.74 -1.21
C ARG A 487 24.73 3.52 0.07
N ARG A 488 24.99 2.39 0.73
CA ARG A 488 24.65 2.16 2.14
C ARG A 488 25.94 2.00 2.92
N TYR A 489 26.02 2.57 4.11
CA TYR A 489 27.23 2.47 4.94
C TYR A 489 26.91 2.63 6.43
N ASP A 490 27.67 1.95 7.29
CA ASP A 490 27.54 2.00 8.76
C ASP A 490 28.89 2.23 9.48
N GLY A 491 29.97 2.41 8.74
CA GLY A 491 31.34 2.60 9.23
C GLY A 491 32.19 1.34 9.23
N GLU A 492 31.59 0.14 9.09
CA GLU A 492 32.29 -1.14 8.98
C GLU A 492 32.11 -1.75 7.58
N THR A 493 30.93 -1.63 7.02
CA THR A 493 30.55 -2.18 5.71
C THR A 493 30.01 -1.08 4.83
N GLU A 494 30.39 -1.11 3.56
CA GLU A 494 29.78 -0.29 2.52
C GLU A 494 29.17 -1.18 1.43
N LEU A 495 27.97 -0.79 0.97
CA LEU A 495 27.31 -1.39 -0.19
C LEU A 495 27.12 -0.32 -1.26
N LEU A 496 27.36 -0.68 -2.51
CA LEU A 496 27.00 0.12 -3.69
C LEU A 496 25.92 -0.62 -4.46
N VAL A 497 24.78 0.01 -4.62
CA VAL A 497 23.64 -0.51 -5.37
C VAL A 497 23.55 0.23 -6.70
N LEU A 498 23.51 -0.51 -7.79
CA LEU A 498 23.35 -0.01 -9.16
C LEU A 498 22.19 -0.74 -9.82
N CYS A 499 21.19 -0.01 -10.32
CA CYS A 499 20.03 -0.56 -11.02
C CYS A 499 19.84 0.17 -12.37
N ASN A 500 19.91 -0.57 -13.45
CA ASN A 500 19.54 -0.09 -14.78
C ASN A 500 18.00 -0.06 -14.89
N LEU A 501 17.42 1.11 -15.04
CA LEU A 501 15.96 1.31 -15.14
C LEU A 501 15.44 1.16 -16.59
N ARG A 502 16.25 0.65 -17.52
CA ARG A 502 15.93 0.64 -18.96
C ARG A 502 16.03 -0.74 -19.58
N GLU A 503 15.22 -0.92 -20.62
CA GLU A 503 15.26 -2.10 -21.52
C GLU A 503 16.41 -2.00 -22.55
N ARG A 504 17.53 -1.44 -22.14
CA ARG A 504 18.73 -1.30 -22.98
C ARG A 504 19.97 -1.32 -22.11
N GLU A 505 21.08 -1.63 -22.74
CA GLU A 505 22.40 -1.56 -22.09
C GLU A 505 22.80 -0.11 -21.80
N ILE A 506 23.36 0.13 -20.62
CA ILE A 506 23.86 1.43 -20.18
C ILE A 506 25.27 1.31 -19.58
N ALA A 507 25.97 2.43 -19.45
CA ALA A 507 27.26 2.47 -18.75
C ALA A 507 27.10 2.05 -17.28
N LYS A 508 28.12 1.35 -16.75
CA LYS A 508 28.26 0.98 -15.34
C LYS A 508 29.29 1.87 -14.66
N PRO A 509 28.91 3.06 -14.17
CA PRO A 509 29.85 3.94 -13.52
C PRO A 509 30.18 3.42 -12.13
N LEU A 510 31.45 3.17 -11.86
CA LEU A 510 31.95 2.81 -10.54
C LEU A 510 32.66 4.01 -9.90
N PRO A 511 32.34 4.38 -8.67
CA PRO A 511 33.09 5.37 -7.92
C PRO A 511 34.53 4.90 -7.70
N VAL A 512 35.44 5.84 -7.45
CA VAL A 512 36.84 5.53 -7.18
C VAL A 512 36.98 4.50 -6.04
N GLY A 513 37.76 3.47 -6.28
CA GLY A 513 38.01 2.38 -5.33
C GLY A 513 36.94 1.30 -5.29
N TRP A 514 35.96 1.25 -6.22
CA TRP A 514 34.97 0.18 -6.28
C TRP A 514 35.23 -0.89 -7.36
N THR A 515 36.34 -0.78 -8.06
CA THR A 515 36.71 -1.71 -9.15
C THR A 515 36.87 -3.15 -8.66
N ASP A 516 37.50 -3.32 -7.47
CA ASP A 516 37.81 -4.63 -6.88
C ASP A 516 36.81 -5.06 -5.79
N ALA A 517 35.62 -4.39 -5.71
CA ALA A 517 34.61 -4.72 -4.71
C ALA A 517 33.94 -6.08 -5.02
N GLU A 518 33.62 -6.82 -3.96
CA GLU A 518 32.93 -8.11 -4.08
C GLU A 518 31.51 -7.92 -4.61
N LYS A 519 31.08 -8.74 -5.58
CA LYS A 519 29.67 -8.81 -5.98
C LYS A 519 28.90 -9.60 -4.92
N LEU A 520 28.08 -8.89 -4.13
CA LEU A 520 27.20 -9.49 -3.12
C LEU A 520 25.95 -10.10 -3.76
N LEU A 521 25.33 -9.42 -4.72
CA LEU A 521 24.10 -9.82 -5.37
C LEU A 521 24.02 -9.22 -6.78
N GLY A 522 23.26 -9.87 -7.65
CA GLY A 522 22.88 -9.37 -8.97
C GLY A 522 21.92 -10.33 -9.65
N ASN A 523 21.15 -9.85 -10.60
CA ASN A 523 20.15 -10.62 -11.34
C ASN A 523 20.67 -11.22 -12.67
N TYR A 524 21.96 -11.04 -12.96
CA TYR A 524 22.64 -11.74 -14.04
C TYR A 524 23.81 -12.55 -13.48
N PRO A 525 24.13 -13.72 -14.05
CA PRO A 525 25.08 -14.67 -13.42
C PRO A 525 26.52 -14.14 -13.38
N ASP A 526 26.94 -13.44 -14.41
CA ASP A 526 28.28 -12.87 -14.56
C ASP A 526 28.33 -11.36 -14.33
N THR A 527 29.51 -10.78 -14.39
CA THR A 527 29.70 -9.31 -14.34
C THR A 527 30.14 -8.82 -15.72
N ALA A 528 29.56 -7.72 -16.17
CA ALA A 528 29.95 -7.03 -17.38
C ALA A 528 30.48 -5.63 -17.06
N ASP A 529 31.17 -5.00 -18.03
CA ASP A 529 31.66 -3.61 -17.93
C ASP A 529 30.51 -2.59 -18.07
N THR A 530 29.37 -3.05 -18.55
CA THR A 530 28.13 -2.29 -18.70
C THR A 530 27.03 -2.91 -17.83
N LEU A 531 25.89 -2.24 -17.68
CA LEU A 531 24.66 -2.81 -17.11
C LEU A 531 23.70 -3.18 -18.25
N ARG A 532 23.38 -4.46 -18.36
CA ARG A 532 22.41 -5.00 -19.33
C ARG A 532 20.99 -4.50 -19.03
N PRO A 533 20.00 -4.74 -19.92
CA PRO A 533 18.61 -4.38 -19.68
C PRO A 533 18.13 -4.84 -18.30
N TYR A 534 17.62 -3.90 -17.50
CA TYR A 534 17.16 -4.12 -16.12
C TYR A 534 18.15 -4.85 -15.20
N GLU A 535 19.45 -4.74 -15.48
CA GLU A 535 20.47 -5.33 -14.58
C GLU A 535 20.58 -4.55 -13.28
N CYS A 536 20.59 -5.29 -12.18
CA CYS A 536 20.98 -4.76 -10.87
C CYS A 536 22.23 -5.46 -10.35
N VAL A 537 23.10 -4.68 -9.69
CA VAL A 537 24.32 -5.17 -9.05
C VAL A 537 24.46 -4.52 -7.69
N VAL A 538 24.71 -5.32 -6.68
CA VAL A 538 25.09 -4.87 -5.34
C VAL A 538 26.51 -5.29 -5.09
N LEU A 539 27.40 -4.32 -4.91
CA LEU A 539 28.80 -4.51 -4.56
C LEU A 539 29.01 -4.23 -3.08
N LYS A 540 29.97 -4.93 -2.46
CA LYS A 540 30.33 -4.85 -1.04
C LYS A 540 31.81 -4.56 -0.85
N LYS A 541 32.09 -3.72 0.14
CA LYS A 541 33.45 -3.49 0.73
C LYS A 541 33.38 -3.69 2.25
#